data_38c30a01cb86e2a1a24876e8bab757ac
#
_entry.id   38c30a01cb86e2a1a24876e8bab757ac
#
_cell.length_a   1.000
_cell.length_b   1.000
_cell.length_c   1.000
_cell.angle_alpha   90.00
_cell.angle_beta   90.00
_cell.angle_gamma   90.00
#
_symmetry.space_group_name_H-M   'P 1'
#
loop_
_entity.id
_entity.type
_entity.pdbx_description
1 polymer ?
#
loop_
_entity_poly.entity_id
_entity_poly.type
_entity_poly.pdbx_seq_one_letter_code
_entity_poly.pdbx_strand_id
1 'polypeptide(L)'
;MKKFLKGMDISSLPEHMDAKEIFYDQNGEAKEPFKLLKDNGVNSIRLRIWNEPGLVPESKGYCDLPHTIEMAEQIKANDMHFVLDFHYSDFWADPGQQKKPHAWADLGFGDLVQAVYDYTCHVLNELGSRGLLPDMVQVGNEIRSGMLFPDGAVPAYDNLAKLINAGIRAVRQISKDYNYPIEVMIHLDQGGRFYYLKEWFDAVFAAGMEPIDAIGISFYSFWHGTFMDLRDSMKQLIERYKLPVYVVETAHPWRLCETGHVSRELMDTAGLPAGIEEQKKSLGLVFQIAETVSGDLDTGVYYWEPLCYPAHGHGSWDENMGMLDENGKALMGFDVYRDFSPENMPYEDIDEYMESLYAVNESQLPPAGTNLIPNGDFADGTNGFWLEKDRDDIEIDCRPCEDNVGSSTATDTPDVNTVHEIYVSCRSNFVFDLFRDIKIDKPGKYQLSVDYRGTNTTGVKVSLYMKTISCNGEELFTKDIFPSDVRYVTHSLDAMELQLGTLRVGIRLDTPPVFGRIRNLRLVEVEE
;
A
#
# COMPACT_ATOMS: atom_id res chain seq x y z
N MET A 1 -18.45 23.53 8.00
CA MET A 1 -18.94 22.62 6.92
C MET A 1 -17.78 21.70 6.62
N LYS A 2 -18.00 20.39 6.65
CA LYS A 2 -17.00 19.36 6.31
C LYS A 2 -16.39 19.67 4.95
N LYS A 3 -15.06 19.52 4.83
CA LYS A 3 -14.33 19.66 3.56
C LYS A 3 -13.99 18.29 3.01
N PHE A 4 -14.18 18.10 1.72
CA PHE A 4 -13.62 16.99 0.98
C PHE A 4 -12.55 17.51 0.02
N LEU A 5 -11.29 17.13 0.25
CA LEU A 5 -10.18 17.52 -0.59
C LEU A 5 -10.04 16.56 -1.77
N LYS A 6 -10.37 17.04 -2.96
CA LYS A 6 -10.16 16.35 -4.24
C LYS A 6 -8.74 16.68 -4.71
N GLY A 7 -7.78 15.93 -4.16
CA GLY A 7 -6.36 16.25 -4.23
C GLY A 7 -5.61 15.53 -5.33
N MET A 8 -4.51 16.11 -5.77
CA MET A 8 -3.52 15.49 -6.65
C MET A 8 -2.11 15.87 -6.19
N ASP A 9 -1.19 14.89 -6.18
CA ASP A 9 0.24 15.16 -6.08
C ASP A 9 0.79 15.31 -7.49
N ILE A 10 1.36 16.47 -7.77
CA ILE A 10 1.91 16.82 -9.09
C ILE A 10 3.35 17.33 -8.99
N SER A 11 4.09 16.80 -8.06
CA SER A 11 5.45 17.25 -7.75
C SER A 11 6.42 17.12 -8.93
N SER A 12 6.16 16.19 -9.85
CA SER A 12 6.95 16.02 -11.08
C SER A 12 6.58 17.00 -12.21
N LEU A 13 5.53 17.79 -12.05
CA LEU A 13 5.06 18.68 -13.13
C LEU A 13 6.13 19.65 -13.66
N PRO A 14 7.03 20.27 -12.84
CA PRO A 14 8.10 21.13 -13.38
C PRO A 14 9.00 20.41 -14.38
N GLU A 15 9.33 19.13 -14.14
CA GLU A 15 10.13 18.32 -15.08
C GLU A 15 9.42 18.13 -16.41
N HIS A 16 8.12 17.83 -16.40
CA HIS A 16 7.30 17.68 -17.59
C HIS A 16 7.16 19.01 -18.38
N MET A 17 7.03 20.13 -17.65
CA MET A 17 6.96 21.46 -18.26
C MET A 17 8.28 21.84 -18.96
N ASP A 18 9.43 21.56 -18.35
CA ASP A 18 10.75 21.78 -18.94
C ASP A 18 11.00 20.89 -20.16
N ALA A 19 10.46 19.67 -20.15
CA ALA A 19 10.44 18.78 -21.29
C ALA A 19 9.49 19.25 -22.42
N LYS A 20 8.70 20.32 -22.18
CA LYS A 20 7.70 20.88 -23.11
C LYS A 20 6.63 19.88 -23.49
N GLU A 21 6.25 19.05 -22.58
CA GLU A 21 5.14 18.12 -22.74
C GLU A 21 3.82 18.88 -22.84
N ILE A 22 2.90 18.35 -23.64
CA ILE A 22 1.59 19.00 -23.90
C ILE A 22 0.50 18.13 -23.28
N PHE A 23 -0.35 18.78 -22.49
CA PHE A 23 -1.48 18.15 -21.84
C PHE A 23 -2.77 18.43 -22.61
N TYR A 24 -3.58 17.40 -22.79
CA TYR A 24 -4.85 17.52 -23.49
C TYR A 24 -6.01 17.11 -22.60
N ASP A 25 -7.13 17.79 -22.72
CA ASP A 25 -8.35 17.36 -22.07
C ASP A 25 -8.94 16.11 -22.77
N GLN A 26 -10.06 15.61 -22.24
CA GLN A 26 -10.74 14.42 -22.80
C GLN A 26 -11.27 14.63 -24.22
N ASN A 27 -11.41 15.88 -24.68
CA ASN A 27 -11.81 16.20 -26.06
C ASN A 27 -10.60 16.31 -27.01
N GLY A 28 -9.38 16.27 -26.48
CA GLY A 28 -8.14 16.45 -27.24
C GLY A 28 -7.76 17.92 -27.45
N GLU A 29 -8.33 18.85 -26.69
CA GLU A 29 -7.91 20.25 -26.66
C GLU A 29 -6.73 20.43 -25.73
N ALA A 30 -5.65 21.08 -26.21
CA ALA A 30 -4.50 21.40 -25.38
C ALA A 30 -4.89 22.33 -24.23
N LYS A 31 -4.45 21.98 -23.03
CA LYS A 31 -4.71 22.73 -21.79
C LYS A 31 -3.43 23.01 -21.03
N GLU A 32 -3.41 24.14 -20.36
CA GLU A 32 -2.44 24.42 -19.32
C GLU A 32 -2.73 23.48 -18.12
N PRO A 33 -1.72 22.89 -17.44
CA PRO A 33 -1.92 21.85 -16.43
C PRO A 33 -2.88 22.26 -15.30
N PHE A 34 -2.65 23.39 -14.63
CA PHE A 34 -3.51 23.82 -13.53
C PHE A 34 -4.94 24.11 -13.98
N LYS A 35 -5.10 24.60 -15.24
CA LYS A 35 -6.43 24.78 -15.80
C LYS A 35 -7.12 23.44 -16.08
N LEU A 36 -6.38 22.45 -16.58
CA LEU A 36 -6.90 21.08 -16.75
C LEU A 36 -7.41 20.52 -15.43
N LEU A 37 -6.62 20.65 -14.36
CA LEU A 37 -6.99 20.19 -13.02
C LEU A 37 -8.23 20.91 -12.49
N LYS A 38 -8.24 22.22 -12.54
CA LYS A 38 -9.34 23.06 -12.05
C LYS A 38 -10.65 22.81 -12.80
N ASP A 39 -10.59 22.72 -14.13
CA ASP A 39 -11.75 22.42 -14.99
C ASP A 39 -12.38 21.05 -14.66
N ASN A 40 -11.60 20.12 -14.09
CA ASN A 40 -12.06 18.82 -13.63
C ASN A 40 -12.39 18.78 -12.12
N GLY A 41 -12.39 19.89 -11.42
CA GLY A 41 -12.84 19.96 -10.02
C GLY A 41 -11.80 19.59 -8.97
N VAL A 42 -10.52 19.47 -9.34
CA VAL A 42 -9.41 19.37 -8.38
C VAL A 42 -9.37 20.66 -7.54
N ASN A 43 -9.31 20.51 -6.23
CA ASN A 43 -9.35 21.65 -5.30
C ASN A 43 -8.17 21.67 -4.31
N SER A 44 -7.29 20.67 -4.37
CA SER A 44 -6.11 20.57 -3.51
C SER A 44 -4.92 19.98 -4.27
N ILE A 45 -3.74 20.51 -3.99
CA ILE A 45 -2.47 20.05 -4.56
C ILE A 45 -1.53 19.68 -3.43
N ARG A 46 -0.93 18.49 -3.52
CA ARG A 46 0.17 18.03 -2.67
C ARG A 46 1.48 18.16 -3.45
N LEU A 47 2.51 18.68 -2.81
CA LEU A 47 3.87 18.75 -3.34
C LEU A 47 4.84 18.17 -2.34
N ARG A 48 5.72 17.26 -2.79
CA ARG A 48 6.90 16.86 -2.02
C ARG A 48 8.01 17.87 -2.15
N ILE A 49 8.83 17.99 -1.11
CA ILE A 49 10.05 18.79 -1.14
C ILE A 49 11.25 17.96 -0.64
N TRP A 50 12.35 18.04 -1.37
CA TRP A 50 13.65 17.47 -1.03
C TRP A 50 14.61 18.57 -0.56
N ASN A 51 15.64 18.17 0.22
CA ASN A 51 16.57 19.14 0.80
C ASN A 51 17.51 19.75 -0.24
N GLU A 52 18.38 18.94 -0.83
CA GLU A 52 19.36 19.35 -1.84
C GLU A 52 19.36 18.37 -3.04
N PRO A 53 18.24 18.28 -3.79
CA PRO A 53 18.11 17.29 -4.85
C PRO A 53 19.16 17.45 -5.96
N GLY A 54 19.70 18.63 -6.17
CA GLY A 54 20.76 18.87 -7.15
C GLY A 54 22.05 18.07 -6.89
N LEU A 55 22.22 17.49 -5.70
CA LEU A 55 23.34 16.58 -5.38
C LEU A 55 23.07 15.14 -5.85
N VAL A 56 21.85 14.80 -6.20
CA VAL A 56 21.42 13.46 -6.65
C VAL A 56 21.09 13.53 -8.13
N PRO A 57 21.90 12.94 -9.02
CA PRO A 57 21.70 13.06 -10.47
C PRO A 57 20.33 12.60 -10.96
N GLU A 58 19.76 11.59 -10.33
CA GLU A 58 18.46 11.01 -10.66
C GLU A 58 17.30 11.98 -10.41
N SER A 59 17.45 12.91 -9.47
CA SER A 59 16.44 13.96 -9.19
C SER A 59 16.39 15.02 -10.27
N LYS A 60 17.45 15.16 -11.06
CA LYS A 60 17.66 16.25 -12.02
C LYS A 60 17.52 17.66 -11.41
N GLY A 61 17.53 17.76 -10.08
CA GLY A 61 17.39 19.00 -9.32
C GLY A 61 15.94 19.43 -9.05
N TYR A 62 14.94 18.66 -9.46
CA TYR A 62 13.54 18.97 -9.21
C TYR A 62 13.12 18.70 -7.76
N CYS A 63 11.94 19.17 -7.38
CA CYS A 63 11.40 19.11 -6.02
C CYS A 63 12.25 19.88 -4.99
N ASP A 64 13.01 20.86 -5.40
CA ASP A 64 13.72 21.80 -4.54
C ASP A 64 12.82 22.98 -4.13
N LEU A 65 13.33 23.86 -3.28
CA LEU A 65 12.59 25.03 -2.82
C LEU A 65 12.21 26.01 -3.95
N PRO A 66 13.09 26.35 -4.94
CA PRO A 66 12.71 27.17 -6.07
C PRO A 66 11.51 26.64 -6.85
N HIS A 67 11.54 25.38 -7.28
CA HIS A 67 10.40 24.77 -7.99
C HIS A 67 9.15 24.70 -7.11
N THR A 68 9.30 24.43 -5.80
CA THR A 68 8.18 24.43 -4.85
C THR A 68 7.53 25.82 -4.78
N ILE A 69 8.32 26.90 -4.79
CA ILE A 69 7.79 28.29 -4.80
C ILE A 69 7.00 28.56 -6.08
N GLU A 70 7.55 28.23 -7.25
CA GLU A 70 6.88 28.40 -8.55
C GLU A 70 5.54 27.65 -8.60
N MET A 71 5.52 26.42 -8.11
CA MET A 71 4.30 25.61 -8.03
C MET A 71 3.30 26.20 -7.03
N ALA A 72 3.76 26.66 -5.86
CA ALA A 72 2.90 27.29 -4.85
C ALA A 72 2.24 28.58 -5.37
N GLU A 73 2.92 29.37 -6.20
CA GLU A 73 2.34 30.52 -6.89
C GLU A 73 1.15 30.10 -7.77
N GLN A 74 1.30 29.03 -8.53
CA GLN A 74 0.22 28.50 -9.37
C GLN A 74 -0.94 27.95 -8.54
N ILE A 75 -0.64 27.23 -7.46
CA ILE A 75 -1.66 26.69 -6.54
C ILE A 75 -2.51 27.82 -5.97
N LYS A 76 -1.87 28.85 -5.41
CA LYS A 76 -2.59 30.00 -4.82
C LYS A 76 -3.30 30.86 -5.88
N ALA A 77 -2.74 31.03 -7.08
CA ALA A 77 -3.39 31.73 -8.19
C ALA A 77 -4.68 31.02 -8.66
N ASN A 78 -4.80 29.72 -8.44
CA ASN A 78 -5.96 28.92 -8.78
C ASN A 78 -6.93 28.68 -7.61
N ASP A 79 -6.70 29.31 -6.44
CA ASP A 79 -7.50 29.14 -5.20
C ASP A 79 -7.58 27.67 -4.76
N MET A 80 -6.50 26.89 -4.90
CA MET A 80 -6.43 25.50 -4.48
C MET A 80 -5.80 25.40 -3.09
N HIS A 81 -6.24 24.41 -2.32
CA HIS A 81 -5.65 24.04 -1.05
C HIS A 81 -4.24 23.46 -1.29
N PHE A 82 -3.28 23.84 -0.47
CA PHE A 82 -1.88 23.46 -0.63
C PHE A 82 -1.40 22.57 0.51
N VAL A 83 -0.92 21.37 0.19
CA VAL A 83 -0.26 20.45 1.11
C VAL A 83 1.21 20.34 0.74
N LEU A 84 2.11 20.59 1.69
CA LEU A 84 3.55 20.47 1.50
C LEU A 84 4.08 19.25 2.28
N ASP A 85 4.70 18.35 1.57
CA ASP A 85 5.25 17.09 2.07
C ASP A 85 6.78 17.15 2.20
N PHE A 86 7.29 17.18 3.43
CA PHE A 86 8.71 17.15 3.71
C PHE A 86 9.25 15.72 3.75
N HIS A 87 10.06 15.34 2.76
CA HIS A 87 10.76 14.07 2.77
C HIS A 87 11.95 14.02 3.74
N TYR A 88 12.54 15.17 4.09
CA TYR A 88 13.77 15.28 4.86
C TYR A 88 14.90 14.41 4.30
N SER A 89 15.03 14.42 3.00
CA SER A 89 16.02 13.67 2.21
C SER A 89 16.35 14.49 0.97
N ASP A 90 17.47 14.18 0.31
CA ASP A 90 17.84 14.80 -0.98
C ASP A 90 17.15 14.14 -2.18
N PHE A 91 16.45 13.04 -1.94
CA PHE A 91 15.71 12.28 -2.95
C PHE A 91 14.53 11.54 -2.29
N TRP A 92 14.03 10.47 -2.89
CA TRP A 92 12.93 9.69 -2.36
C TRP A 92 13.15 9.23 -0.91
N ALA A 93 12.15 9.45 -0.10
CA ALA A 93 11.97 8.84 1.20
C ALA A 93 10.71 7.97 1.17
N ASP A 94 10.85 6.70 1.49
CA ASP A 94 9.78 5.69 1.52
C ASP A 94 10.08 4.67 2.63
N PRO A 95 9.21 3.68 2.90
CA PRO A 95 9.44 2.72 3.98
C PRO A 95 10.74 1.91 3.86
N GLY A 96 11.30 1.78 2.66
CA GLY A 96 12.56 1.08 2.39
C GLY A 96 13.80 1.97 2.46
N GLN A 97 13.64 3.30 2.38
CA GLN A 97 14.75 4.24 2.36
C GLN A 97 14.37 5.59 2.98
N GLN A 98 14.98 5.91 4.09
CA GLN A 98 14.80 7.15 4.84
C GLN A 98 16.18 7.78 5.09
N LYS A 99 16.89 8.08 3.99
CA LYS A 99 18.28 8.57 4.05
C LYS A 99 18.31 10.00 4.54
N LYS A 100 19.29 10.31 5.42
CA LYS A 100 19.59 11.70 5.77
C LYS A 100 20.05 12.48 4.53
N PRO A 101 19.70 13.76 4.44
CA PRO A 101 20.34 14.68 3.49
C PRO A 101 21.86 14.64 3.63
N HIS A 102 22.57 14.87 2.52
CA HIS A 102 24.03 14.89 2.52
C HIS A 102 24.59 15.88 3.56
N ALA A 103 23.99 17.05 3.64
CA ALA A 103 24.38 18.08 4.61
C ALA A 103 24.22 17.66 6.09
N TRP A 104 23.42 16.61 6.37
CA TRP A 104 23.12 16.14 7.73
C TRP A 104 23.78 14.80 8.05
N ALA A 105 24.55 14.23 7.14
CA ALA A 105 25.10 12.86 7.26
C ALA A 105 25.92 12.66 8.52
N ASP A 106 26.74 13.65 8.89
CA ASP A 106 27.69 13.60 10.01
C ASP A 106 27.16 14.28 11.29
N LEU A 107 25.91 14.76 11.30
CA LEU A 107 25.36 15.44 12.47
C LEU A 107 25.13 14.45 13.62
N GLY A 108 25.48 14.89 14.82
CA GLY A 108 25.04 14.23 16.05
C GLY A 108 23.52 14.37 16.23
N PHE A 109 22.90 13.44 16.97
CA PHE A 109 21.44 13.38 17.09
C PHE A 109 20.79 14.71 17.51
N GLY A 110 21.37 15.43 18.46
CA GLY A 110 20.85 16.74 18.89
C GLY A 110 20.87 17.79 17.79
N ASP A 111 21.96 17.83 17.01
CA ASP A 111 22.10 18.75 15.86
C ASP A 111 21.18 18.32 14.71
N LEU A 112 20.95 17.02 14.53
CA LEU A 112 20.00 16.49 13.54
C LEU A 112 18.58 16.93 13.86
N VAL A 113 18.13 16.85 15.11
CA VAL A 113 16.84 17.37 15.57
C VAL A 113 16.71 18.87 15.28
N GLN A 114 17.77 19.65 15.54
CA GLN A 114 17.80 21.08 15.25
C GLN A 114 17.75 21.33 13.74
N ALA A 115 18.45 20.54 12.93
CA ALA A 115 18.45 20.68 11.47
C ALA A 115 17.07 20.45 10.85
N VAL A 116 16.28 19.48 11.37
CA VAL A 116 14.87 19.28 10.95
C VAL A 116 14.06 20.54 11.24
N TYR A 117 14.19 21.10 12.46
CA TYR A 117 13.48 22.32 12.83
C TYR A 117 13.86 23.50 11.93
N ASP A 118 15.16 23.75 11.76
CA ASP A 118 15.69 24.89 11.02
C ASP A 118 15.34 24.81 9.54
N TYR A 119 15.45 23.64 8.93
CA TYR A 119 15.07 23.44 7.52
C TYR A 119 13.58 23.67 7.30
N THR A 120 12.72 23.11 8.16
CA THR A 120 11.27 23.30 8.08
C THR A 120 10.92 24.80 8.23
N CYS A 121 11.51 25.49 9.20
CA CYS A 121 11.35 26.93 9.36
C CYS A 121 11.84 27.71 8.14
N HIS A 122 13.00 27.33 7.58
CA HIS A 122 13.56 28.01 6.40
C HIS A 122 12.59 27.94 5.21
N VAL A 123 12.16 26.74 4.83
CA VAL A 123 11.23 26.51 3.71
C VAL A 123 9.93 27.30 3.91
N LEU A 124 9.32 27.17 5.08
CA LEU A 124 8.05 27.83 5.37
C LEU A 124 8.18 29.35 5.47
N ASN A 125 9.32 29.89 5.93
CA ASN A 125 9.58 31.35 5.91
C ASN A 125 9.73 31.88 4.48
N GLU A 126 10.43 31.13 3.60
CA GLU A 126 10.57 31.50 2.20
C GLU A 126 9.22 31.55 1.48
N LEU A 127 8.35 30.58 1.76
CA LEU A 127 6.96 30.59 1.26
C LEU A 127 6.13 31.70 1.91
N GLY A 128 6.22 31.86 3.23
CA GLY A 128 5.43 32.83 3.99
C GLY A 128 5.73 34.29 3.62
N SER A 129 7.02 34.60 3.38
CA SER A 129 7.44 35.94 2.92
C SER A 129 6.83 36.36 1.58
N ARG A 130 6.34 35.40 0.81
CA ARG A 130 5.67 35.57 -0.50
C ARG A 130 4.15 35.42 -0.43
N GLY A 131 3.59 35.11 0.76
CA GLY A 131 2.16 34.81 0.92
C GLY A 131 1.74 33.45 0.36
N LEU A 132 2.66 32.49 0.30
CA LEU A 132 2.50 31.17 -0.32
C LEU A 132 2.46 30.04 0.70
N LEU A 133 2.18 30.31 1.98
CA LEU A 133 2.15 29.27 3.01
C LEU A 133 1.20 28.12 2.64
N PRO A 134 1.60 26.87 2.90
CA PRO A 134 0.71 25.74 2.76
C PRO A 134 -0.42 25.78 3.79
N ASP A 135 -1.55 25.17 3.46
CA ASP A 135 -2.67 25.01 4.36
C ASP A 135 -2.47 23.81 5.29
N MET A 136 -1.68 22.83 4.84
CA MET A 136 -1.30 21.63 5.59
C MET A 136 0.16 21.26 5.29
N VAL A 137 0.88 20.78 6.31
CA VAL A 137 2.26 20.30 6.18
C VAL A 137 2.32 18.84 6.63
N GLN A 138 2.86 18.01 5.78
CA GLN A 138 3.21 16.62 6.10
C GLN A 138 4.65 16.57 6.61
N VAL A 139 4.82 16.06 7.83
CA VAL A 139 6.12 15.93 8.50
C VAL A 139 6.66 14.52 8.31
N GLY A 140 7.47 14.33 7.29
CA GLY A 140 7.99 13.04 6.85
C GLY A 140 7.05 12.30 5.90
N ASN A 141 7.60 11.56 4.94
CA ASN A 141 6.87 10.75 3.98
C ASN A 141 6.99 9.26 4.29
N GLU A 142 5.84 8.57 4.42
CA GLU A 142 5.74 7.11 4.65
C GLU A 142 6.69 6.59 5.76
N ILE A 143 6.70 7.26 6.90
CA ILE A 143 7.66 7.03 7.99
C ILE A 143 7.34 5.82 8.88
N ARG A 144 6.68 4.79 8.37
CA ARG A 144 6.37 3.57 9.14
C ARG A 144 7.62 2.87 9.67
N SER A 145 8.69 2.82 8.92
CA SER A 145 9.99 2.30 9.36
C SER A 145 10.86 3.33 10.11
N GLY A 146 10.34 4.54 10.29
CA GLY A 146 11.05 5.68 10.88
C GLY A 146 11.48 6.70 9.82
N MET A 147 12.33 7.66 10.21
CA MET A 147 12.90 8.69 9.33
C MET A 147 14.38 8.94 9.64
N LEU A 148 15.11 9.52 8.69
CA LEU A 148 16.51 9.96 8.88
C LEU A 148 17.42 8.85 9.44
N PHE A 149 17.46 7.72 8.74
CA PHE A 149 18.21 6.55 9.18
C PHE A 149 19.69 6.82 9.40
N PRO A 150 20.30 6.14 10.44
CA PRO A 150 19.68 5.19 11.36
C PRO A 150 19.02 5.82 12.60
N ASP A 151 19.12 7.14 12.81
CA ASP A 151 18.83 7.81 14.07
C ASP A 151 17.37 7.74 14.50
N GLY A 152 16.44 7.90 13.54
CA GLY A 152 14.99 7.79 13.76
C GLY A 152 14.37 6.48 13.29
N ALA A 153 15.18 5.45 13.04
CA ALA A 153 14.67 4.14 12.60
C ALA A 153 13.86 3.46 13.72
N VAL A 154 12.74 2.84 13.36
CA VAL A 154 11.97 1.97 14.27
C VAL A 154 12.84 0.74 14.62
N PRO A 155 12.90 0.30 15.91
CA PRO A 155 12.00 0.66 17.02
C PRO A 155 12.47 1.80 17.94
N ALA A 156 13.38 2.67 17.52
CA ALA A 156 13.85 3.79 18.35
C ALA A 156 12.80 4.92 18.43
N TYR A 157 11.60 4.62 18.90
CA TYR A 157 10.46 5.55 18.92
C TYR A 157 10.72 6.85 19.67
N ASP A 158 11.55 6.84 20.73
CA ASP A 158 11.94 8.07 21.45
C ASP A 158 12.73 9.05 20.56
N ASN A 159 13.59 8.54 19.71
CA ASN A 159 14.33 9.35 18.74
C ASN A 159 13.41 9.83 17.62
N LEU A 160 12.60 8.92 17.09
CA LEU A 160 11.62 9.22 16.04
C LEU A 160 10.67 10.33 16.48
N ALA A 161 10.08 10.23 17.68
CA ALA A 161 9.21 11.26 18.24
C ALA A 161 9.90 12.64 18.35
N LYS A 162 11.18 12.69 18.74
CA LYS A 162 11.94 13.95 18.81
C LYS A 162 12.15 14.59 17.44
N LEU A 163 12.44 13.77 16.41
CA LEU A 163 12.60 14.26 15.04
C LEU A 163 11.29 14.78 14.48
N ILE A 164 10.20 14.03 14.64
CA ILE A 164 8.83 14.46 14.24
C ILE A 164 8.46 15.76 14.97
N ASN A 165 8.67 15.82 16.28
CA ASN A 165 8.35 17.00 17.07
C ASN A 165 9.12 18.24 16.63
N ALA A 166 10.33 18.10 16.11
CA ALA A 166 11.09 19.24 15.56
C ALA A 166 10.35 19.83 14.35
N GLY A 167 9.87 19.01 13.43
CA GLY A 167 9.03 19.45 12.30
C GLY A 167 7.71 20.08 12.77
N ILE A 168 6.98 19.40 13.69
CA ILE A 168 5.71 19.92 14.24
C ILE A 168 5.91 21.32 14.85
N ARG A 169 6.93 21.49 15.71
CA ARG A 169 7.22 22.77 16.37
C ARG A 169 7.57 23.85 15.38
N ALA A 170 8.32 23.54 14.33
CA ALA A 170 8.62 24.49 13.26
C ALA A 170 7.35 24.97 12.56
N VAL A 171 6.47 24.05 12.18
CA VAL A 171 5.18 24.39 11.55
C VAL A 171 4.33 25.26 12.49
N ARG A 172 4.21 24.88 13.78
CA ARG A 172 3.44 25.66 14.76
C ARG A 172 4.03 27.05 14.99
N GLN A 173 5.37 27.18 14.99
CA GLN A 173 6.04 28.47 15.11
C GLN A 173 5.73 29.37 13.93
N ILE A 174 5.87 28.87 12.70
CA ILE A 174 5.58 29.64 11.48
C ILE A 174 4.10 30.01 11.40
N SER A 175 3.19 29.08 11.70
CA SER A 175 1.73 29.34 11.77
C SER A 175 1.43 30.53 12.70
N LYS A 176 2.10 30.59 13.85
CA LYS A 176 1.97 31.71 14.79
C LYS A 176 2.58 33.00 14.25
N ASP A 177 3.78 32.97 13.69
CA ASP A 177 4.52 34.14 13.27
C ASP A 177 3.83 34.87 12.11
N TYR A 178 3.23 34.12 11.20
CA TYR A 178 2.48 34.66 10.07
C TYR A 178 0.98 34.82 10.35
N ASN A 179 0.51 34.42 11.54
CA ASN A 179 -0.92 34.38 11.88
C ASN A 179 -1.75 33.67 10.79
N TYR A 180 -1.23 32.55 10.27
CA TYR A 180 -1.82 31.72 9.23
C TYR A 180 -1.95 30.28 9.76
N PRO A 181 -3.17 29.71 9.84
CA PRO A 181 -3.35 28.36 10.36
C PRO A 181 -2.75 27.35 9.37
N ILE A 182 -1.84 26.52 9.88
CA ILE A 182 -1.24 25.41 9.12
C ILE A 182 -1.52 24.12 9.88
N GLU A 183 -2.22 23.19 9.25
CA GLU A 183 -2.46 21.86 9.80
C GLU A 183 -1.21 20.99 9.69
N VAL A 184 -1.00 20.09 10.66
CA VAL A 184 0.12 19.14 10.65
C VAL A 184 -0.41 17.73 10.47
N MET A 185 0.12 17.04 9.48
CA MET A 185 -0.21 15.67 9.14
C MET A 185 1.01 14.75 9.30
N ILE A 186 0.78 13.52 9.78
CA ILE A 186 1.76 12.42 9.72
C ILE A 186 1.26 11.38 8.73
N HIS A 187 2.16 10.94 7.86
CA HIS A 187 1.87 10.04 6.75
C HIS A 187 2.55 8.68 6.92
N LEU A 188 1.76 7.61 6.81
CA LEU A 188 2.22 6.23 6.78
C LEU A 188 1.71 5.51 5.54
N ASP A 189 2.48 4.54 5.05
CA ASP A 189 2.03 3.56 4.09
C ASP A 189 1.05 2.54 4.72
N GLN A 190 0.61 1.52 3.97
CA GLN A 190 -0.24 0.41 4.45
C GLN A 190 -1.65 0.83 4.90
N GLY A 191 -2.30 1.72 4.15
CA GLY A 191 -3.60 2.30 4.52
C GLY A 191 -4.72 1.30 4.83
N GLY A 192 -4.72 0.12 4.21
CA GLY A 192 -5.69 -0.95 4.51
C GLY A 192 -5.33 -1.81 5.72
N ARG A 193 -4.26 -1.50 6.46
CA ARG A 193 -3.74 -2.38 7.53
C ARG A 193 -3.73 -1.69 8.88
N PHE A 194 -4.92 -1.52 9.45
CA PHE A 194 -5.10 -0.83 10.73
C PHE A 194 -4.13 -1.28 11.83
N TYR A 195 -3.81 -2.58 11.91
CA TYR A 195 -2.94 -3.10 12.96
C TYR A 195 -1.55 -2.44 12.94
N TYR A 196 -0.91 -2.34 11.78
CA TYR A 196 0.40 -1.68 11.65
C TYR A 196 0.33 -0.18 11.96
N LEU A 197 -0.70 0.48 11.46
CA LEU A 197 -0.91 1.91 11.70
C LEU A 197 -1.15 2.18 13.19
N LYS A 198 -2.00 1.37 13.82
CA LYS A 198 -2.29 1.44 15.26
C LYS A 198 -1.04 1.24 16.10
N GLU A 199 -0.27 0.17 15.84
CA GLU A 199 0.95 -0.10 16.61
C GLU A 199 1.93 1.06 16.52
N TRP A 200 2.11 1.60 15.32
CA TRP A 200 3.01 2.71 15.10
C TRP A 200 2.55 3.99 15.82
N PHE A 201 1.30 4.41 15.62
CA PHE A 201 0.77 5.61 16.27
C PHE A 201 0.74 5.48 17.80
N ASP A 202 0.33 4.33 18.34
CA ASP A 202 0.33 4.09 19.78
C ASP A 202 1.75 4.19 20.36
N ALA A 203 2.75 3.61 19.69
CA ALA A 203 4.13 3.63 20.14
C ALA A 203 4.75 5.05 20.08
N VAL A 204 4.53 5.78 18.99
CA VAL A 204 5.13 7.11 18.84
C VAL A 204 4.44 8.15 19.73
N PHE A 205 3.12 8.04 19.96
CA PHE A 205 2.44 8.88 20.95
C PHE A 205 2.92 8.57 22.38
N ALA A 206 3.12 7.29 22.73
CA ALA A 206 3.67 6.90 24.01
C ALA A 206 5.11 7.41 24.20
N ALA A 207 5.90 7.52 23.12
CA ALA A 207 7.24 8.11 23.11
C ALA A 207 7.24 9.66 23.15
N GLY A 208 6.06 10.29 23.20
CA GLY A 208 5.91 11.73 23.39
C GLY A 208 5.81 12.55 22.09
N MET A 209 5.31 11.98 21.01
CA MET A 209 4.94 12.77 19.84
C MET A 209 3.88 13.81 20.21
N GLU A 210 4.11 15.05 19.76
CA GLU A 210 3.18 16.17 19.99
C GLU A 210 1.89 16.00 19.18
N PRO A 211 0.80 16.68 19.59
CA PRO A 211 -0.47 16.59 18.89
C PRO A 211 -0.37 17.02 17.41
N ILE A 212 -1.01 16.24 16.55
CA ILE A 212 -1.16 16.45 15.12
C ILE A 212 -2.62 16.74 14.78
N ASP A 213 -2.89 17.27 13.57
CA ASP A 213 -4.24 17.64 13.13
C ASP A 213 -4.85 16.60 12.21
N ALA A 214 -4.04 15.78 11.54
CA ALA A 214 -4.50 14.79 10.58
C ALA A 214 -3.58 13.58 10.47
N ILE A 215 -4.15 12.47 10.01
CA ILE A 215 -3.43 11.24 9.61
C ILE A 215 -3.52 11.12 8.09
N GLY A 216 -2.37 10.97 7.43
CA GLY A 216 -2.25 10.62 6.02
C GLY A 216 -1.93 9.14 5.86
N ILE A 217 -2.52 8.50 4.86
CA ILE A 217 -2.22 7.10 4.51
C ILE A 217 -2.03 6.96 3.01
N SER A 218 -1.08 6.10 2.59
CA SER A 218 -1.04 5.61 1.21
C SER A 218 -1.93 4.39 1.06
N PHE A 219 -2.71 4.35 -0.01
CA PHE A 219 -3.49 3.17 -0.36
C PHE A 219 -3.39 2.84 -1.84
N TYR A 220 -2.76 1.72 -2.12
CA TYR A 220 -2.72 1.07 -3.42
C TYR A 220 -3.30 -0.34 -3.26
N SER A 221 -4.44 -0.62 -3.89
CA SER A 221 -5.19 -1.87 -3.67
C SER A 221 -4.40 -3.14 -3.97
N PHE A 222 -3.37 -3.03 -4.80
CA PHE A 222 -2.47 -4.13 -5.15
C PHE A 222 -1.31 -4.34 -4.14
N TRP A 223 -1.10 -3.41 -3.16
CA TRP A 223 -0.06 -3.50 -2.13
C TRP A 223 -0.59 -3.42 -0.69
N HIS A 224 -1.63 -2.60 -0.46
CA HIS A 224 -1.98 -2.16 0.90
C HIS A 224 -3.28 -2.75 1.44
N GLY A 225 -3.92 -3.68 0.72
CA GLY A 225 -5.15 -4.30 1.17
C GLY A 225 -6.30 -4.15 0.18
N THR A 226 -7.42 -4.77 0.53
CA THR A 226 -8.67 -4.62 -0.22
C THR A 226 -9.31 -3.26 0.04
N PHE A 227 -10.29 -2.88 -0.78
CA PHE A 227 -11.08 -1.66 -0.51
C PHE A 227 -11.88 -1.77 0.81
N MET A 228 -12.29 -2.97 1.20
CA MET A 228 -12.91 -3.21 2.51
C MET A 228 -11.92 -2.99 3.65
N ASP A 229 -10.66 -3.44 3.48
CA ASP A 229 -9.60 -3.18 4.47
C ASP A 229 -9.34 -1.68 4.61
N LEU A 230 -9.33 -0.91 3.51
CA LEU A 230 -9.21 0.55 3.57
C LEU A 230 -10.36 1.16 4.37
N ARG A 231 -11.60 0.81 4.04
CA ARG A 231 -12.79 1.29 4.75
C ARG A 231 -12.68 1.05 6.25
N ASP A 232 -12.39 -0.18 6.64
CA ASP A 232 -12.34 -0.60 8.04
C ASP A 232 -11.15 0.01 8.78
N SER A 233 -10.01 0.14 8.11
CA SER A 233 -8.81 0.78 8.66
C SER A 233 -9.05 2.28 8.92
N MET A 234 -9.56 3.03 7.93
CA MET A 234 -9.88 4.45 8.10
C MET A 234 -10.89 4.67 9.23
N LYS A 235 -11.97 3.86 9.27
CA LYS A 235 -12.98 3.94 10.33
C LYS A 235 -12.36 3.74 11.71
N GLN A 236 -11.55 2.70 11.89
CA GLN A 236 -10.90 2.39 13.16
C GLN A 236 -9.87 3.46 13.57
N LEU A 237 -9.11 4.04 12.62
CA LEU A 237 -8.21 5.18 12.89
C LEU A 237 -8.99 6.38 13.41
N ILE A 238 -10.08 6.76 12.75
CA ILE A 238 -10.94 7.87 13.16
C ILE A 238 -11.55 7.60 14.55
N GLU A 239 -12.07 6.40 14.77
CA GLU A 239 -12.67 6.02 16.05
C GLU A 239 -11.64 6.05 17.19
N ARG A 240 -10.39 5.67 16.94
CA ARG A 240 -9.34 5.61 17.95
C ARG A 240 -8.72 6.97 18.26
N TYR A 241 -8.29 7.69 17.22
CA TYR A 241 -7.51 8.92 17.40
C TYR A 241 -8.34 10.20 17.35
N LYS A 242 -9.57 10.13 16.86
CA LYS A 242 -10.49 11.29 16.71
C LYS A 242 -9.91 12.39 15.80
N LEU A 243 -9.14 11.98 14.81
CA LEU A 243 -8.49 12.85 13.82
C LEU A 243 -9.07 12.60 12.43
N PRO A 244 -9.08 13.62 11.56
CA PRO A 244 -9.26 13.45 10.13
C PRO A 244 -8.26 12.46 9.55
N VAL A 245 -8.72 11.60 8.62
CA VAL A 245 -7.88 10.66 7.89
C VAL A 245 -7.99 10.98 6.39
N TYR A 246 -6.85 11.16 5.75
CA TYR A 246 -6.73 11.44 4.32
C TYR A 246 -6.01 10.29 3.61
N VAL A 247 -6.49 9.89 2.44
CA VAL A 247 -5.71 9.06 1.52
C VAL A 247 -4.83 9.99 0.71
N VAL A 248 -3.57 10.14 1.11
CA VAL A 248 -2.66 11.12 0.51
C VAL A 248 -1.87 10.59 -0.67
N GLU A 249 -1.94 9.29 -0.89
CA GLU A 249 -1.44 8.63 -2.09
C GLU A 249 -2.34 7.47 -2.49
N THR A 250 -2.78 7.47 -3.75
CA THR A 250 -3.41 6.34 -4.42
C THR A 250 -3.18 6.44 -5.91
N ALA A 251 -3.15 5.31 -6.58
CA ALA A 251 -3.15 5.22 -8.03
C ALA A 251 -3.64 3.83 -8.47
N HIS A 252 -3.97 3.71 -9.76
CA HIS A 252 -4.36 2.44 -10.36
C HIS A 252 -3.89 2.42 -11.83
N PRO A 253 -3.21 1.36 -12.30
CA PRO A 253 -2.69 1.31 -13.65
C PRO A 253 -3.83 1.21 -14.67
N TRP A 254 -3.82 2.10 -15.68
CA TRP A 254 -4.76 2.00 -16.79
C TRP A 254 -4.34 0.96 -17.85
N ARG A 255 -3.07 0.51 -17.77
CA ARG A 255 -2.49 -0.56 -18.59
C ARG A 255 -1.29 -1.14 -17.85
N LEU A 256 -1.13 -2.46 -17.84
CA LEU A 256 0.07 -3.08 -17.29
C LEU A 256 1.31 -2.77 -18.15
N CYS A 257 2.44 -2.62 -17.47
CA CYS A 257 3.76 -2.51 -18.07
C CYS A 257 4.52 -3.84 -17.88
N GLU A 258 5.18 -4.35 -18.94
CA GLU A 258 5.91 -5.62 -18.86
C GLU A 258 7.15 -5.56 -17.96
N THR A 259 7.69 -4.36 -17.77
CA THR A 259 8.91 -4.11 -16.97
C THR A 259 8.61 -3.48 -15.62
N GLY A 260 7.35 -3.35 -15.27
CA GLY A 260 6.93 -2.64 -14.08
C GLY A 260 6.95 -3.49 -12.80
N HIS A 261 6.69 -2.83 -11.66
CA HIS A 261 6.61 -3.47 -10.35
C HIS A 261 5.23 -4.06 -10.04
N VAL A 262 4.21 -3.71 -10.85
CA VAL A 262 2.85 -4.22 -10.70
C VAL A 262 2.58 -5.31 -11.73
N SER A 263 2.62 -6.55 -11.28
CA SER A 263 2.35 -7.71 -12.12
C SER A 263 0.84 -7.95 -12.29
N ARG A 264 0.48 -8.80 -13.25
CA ARG A 264 -0.92 -9.24 -13.42
C ARG A 264 -1.45 -9.92 -12.15
N GLU A 265 -0.62 -10.73 -11.50
CA GLU A 265 -0.98 -11.47 -10.28
C GLU A 265 -1.28 -10.52 -9.12
N LEU A 266 -0.52 -9.42 -9.00
CA LEU A 266 -0.83 -8.35 -8.04
C LEU A 266 -2.19 -7.72 -8.33
N MET A 267 -2.49 -7.42 -9.59
CA MET A 267 -3.78 -6.85 -9.97
C MET A 267 -4.94 -7.83 -9.75
N ASP A 268 -4.72 -9.13 -9.92
CA ASP A 268 -5.73 -10.14 -9.61
C ASP A 268 -6.13 -10.13 -8.12
N THR A 269 -5.20 -9.73 -7.24
CA THR A 269 -5.49 -9.56 -5.79
C THR A 269 -6.08 -8.20 -5.45
N ALA A 270 -5.91 -7.20 -6.30
CA ALA A 270 -6.42 -5.84 -6.10
C ALA A 270 -7.95 -5.70 -6.22
N GLY A 271 -8.62 -6.73 -6.73
CA GLY A 271 -10.07 -6.73 -6.97
C GLY A 271 -10.49 -6.09 -8.30
N LEU A 272 -9.65 -5.25 -8.88
CA LEU A 272 -9.86 -4.63 -10.19
C LEU A 272 -8.63 -4.86 -11.06
N PRO A 273 -8.76 -5.33 -12.31
CA PRO A 273 -7.63 -5.43 -13.23
C PRO A 273 -7.12 -4.05 -13.67
N ALA A 274 -5.96 -4.01 -14.31
CA ALA A 274 -5.50 -2.79 -14.97
C ALA A 274 -6.43 -2.43 -16.15
N GLY A 275 -6.84 -1.18 -16.21
CA GLY A 275 -7.75 -0.69 -17.24
C GLY A 275 -8.17 0.76 -17.01
N ILE A 276 -8.58 1.45 -18.09
CA ILE A 276 -9.01 2.85 -18.03
C ILE A 276 -10.31 2.99 -17.20
N GLU A 277 -11.26 2.09 -17.41
CA GLU A 277 -12.49 2.08 -16.61
C GLU A 277 -12.24 1.64 -15.18
N GLU A 278 -11.34 0.69 -14.98
CA GLU A 278 -10.96 0.17 -13.67
C GLU A 278 -10.18 1.21 -12.85
N GLN A 279 -9.37 2.05 -13.49
CA GLN A 279 -8.75 3.22 -12.85
C GLN A 279 -9.82 4.18 -12.31
N LYS A 280 -10.84 4.49 -13.13
CA LYS A 280 -11.98 5.31 -12.70
C LYS A 280 -12.76 4.65 -11.56
N LYS A 281 -13.03 3.35 -11.64
CA LYS A 281 -13.74 2.59 -10.59
C LYS A 281 -12.96 2.57 -9.28
N SER A 282 -11.65 2.26 -9.34
CA SER A 282 -10.76 2.25 -8.18
C SER A 282 -10.78 3.60 -7.47
N LEU A 283 -10.60 4.68 -8.21
CA LEU A 283 -10.61 6.02 -7.66
C LEU A 283 -11.97 6.41 -7.07
N GLY A 284 -13.06 6.05 -7.75
CA GLY A 284 -14.43 6.26 -7.26
C GLY A 284 -14.70 5.54 -5.92
N LEU A 285 -14.19 4.30 -5.77
CA LEU A 285 -14.28 3.56 -4.51
C LEU A 285 -13.53 4.28 -3.39
N VAL A 286 -12.27 4.69 -3.63
CA VAL A 286 -11.47 5.37 -2.60
C VAL A 286 -12.13 6.68 -2.19
N PHE A 287 -12.67 7.46 -3.12
CA PHE A 287 -13.40 8.70 -2.83
C PHE A 287 -14.64 8.45 -1.96
N GLN A 288 -15.46 7.47 -2.35
CA GLN A 288 -16.69 7.16 -1.62
C GLN A 288 -16.40 6.57 -0.24
N ILE A 289 -15.39 5.70 -0.10
CA ILE A 289 -14.94 5.18 1.19
C ILE A 289 -14.54 6.34 2.10
N ALA A 290 -13.64 7.22 1.65
CA ALA A 290 -13.17 8.35 2.43
C ALA A 290 -14.31 9.25 2.90
N GLU A 291 -15.25 9.59 2.00
CA GLU A 291 -16.42 10.40 2.34
C GLU A 291 -17.34 9.71 3.35
N THR A 292 -17.60 8.41 3.15
CA THR A 292 -18.56 7.66 3.98
C THR A 292 -18.04 7.47 5.41
N VAL A 293 -16.75 7.13 5.59
CA VAL A 293 -16.21 6.79 6.92
C VAL A 293 -15.82 8.01 7.75
N SER A 294 -15.60 9.17 7.14
CA SER A 294 -15.12 10.37 7.86
C SER A 294 -16.21 11.05 8.71
N GLY A 295 -17.49 10.75 8.47
CA GLY A 295 -18.59 11.38 9.22
C GLY A 295 -18.57 12.90 9.07
N ASP A 296 -18.45 13.63 10.18
CA ASP A 296 -18.38 15.10 10.21
C ASP A 296 -16.95 15.66 10.09
N LEU A 297 -15.92 14.81 10.08
CA LEU A 297 -14.52 15.22 9.95
C LEU A 297 -14.18 15.54 8.50
N ASP A 298 -13.25 16.46 8.31
CA ASP A 298 -12.63 16.70 7.02
C ASP A 298 -11.92 15.45 6.51
N THR A 299 -11.84 15.27 5.20
CA THR A 299 -11.14 14.17 4.54
C THR A 299 -10.76 14.55 3.12
N GLY A 300 -10.07 13.67 2.43
CA GLY A 300 -9.73 13.86 1.04
C GLY A 300 -8.93 12.70 0.48
N VAL A 301 -8.79 12.71 -0.83
CA VAL A 301 -8.03 11.70 -1.58
C VAL A 301 -7.12 12.41 -2.54
N TYR A 302 -5.84 12.02 -2.56
CA TYR A 302 -4.83 12.55 -3.46
C TYR A 302 -4.37 11.44 -4.40
N TYR A 303 -4.59 11.66 -5.70
CA TYR A 303 -4.00 10.81 -6.72
C TYR A 303 -2.52 11.16 -6.87
N TRP A 304 -1.65 10.15 -6.85
CA TRP A 304 -0.22 10.35 -6.93
C TRP A 304 0.26 10.41 -8.38
N GLU A 305 0.89 11.52 -8.76
CA GLU A 305 1.48 11.82 -10.06
C GLU A 305 0.54 11.57 -11.26
N PRO A 306 -0.68 12.16 -11.25
CA PRO A 306 -1.67 11.93 -12.30
C PRO A 306 -1.27 12.46 -13.68
N LEU A 307 -0.37 13.46 -13.72
CA LEU A 307 0.06 14.12 -14.96
C LEU A 307 1.28 13.47 -15.61
N CYS A 308 1.85 12.44 -14.98
CA CYS A 308 2.93 11.68 -15.58
C CYS A 308 2.43 10.78 -16.72
N TYR A 309 3.08 10.86 -17.88
CA TYR A 309 2.84 9.97 -19.00
C TYR A 309 4.15 9.71 -19.78
N PRO A 310 4.28 8.57 -20.50
CA PRO A 310 5.51 8.25 -21.23
C PRO A 310 5.69 9.18 -22.43
N ALA A 311 6.50 10.22 -22.30
CA ALA A 311 6.84 11.11 -23.39
C ALA A 311 8.32 11.51 -23.32
N HIS A 312 8.96 11.60 -24.47
CA HIS A 312 10.30 12.19 -24.65
C HIS A 312 11.40 11.69 -23.70
N GLY A 313 11.38 10.40 -23.31
CA GLY A 313 12.38 9.81 -22.41
C GLY A 313 12.17 10.11 -20.93
N HIS A 314 11.10 10.79 -20.57
CA HIS A 314 10.54 10.83 -19.23
C HIS A 314 9.57 9.66 -19.12
N GLY A 315 9.90 8.65 -18.32
CA GLY A 315 8.96 7.57 -18.04
C GLY A 315 7.76 8.14 -17.27
N SER A 316 6.55 7.63 -17.54
CA SER A 316 5.57 7.71 -16.48
C SER A 316 6.23 7.07 -15.25
N TRP A 317 6.04 7.69 -14.09
CA TRP A 317 6.39 6.92 -12.94
C TRP A 317 5.58 5.63 -13.04
N ASP A 318 6.27 4.59 -12.92
CA ASP A 318 5.84 3.22 -12.99
C ASP A 318 4.47 2.93 -13.61
N GLU A 319 4.49 2.28 -14.75
CA GLU A 319 3.47 1.33 -15.08
C GLU A 319 2.15 1.91 -15.54
N ASN A 320 2.20 3.08 -16.15
CA ASN A 320 0.96 3.71 -16.65
C ASN A 320 -0.04 3.99 -15.52
N MET A 321 0.45 4.45 -14.38
CA MET A 321 -0.38 4.84 -13.23
C MET A 321 -0.96 6.25 -13.38
N GLY A 322 -0.35 7.11 -14.22
CA GLY A 322 -0.87 8.45 -14.47
C GLY A 322 -2.31 8.44 -14.99
N MET A 323 -2.95 9.58 -14.99
CA MET A 323 -4.31 9.76 -15.50
C MET A 323 -4.34 10.33 -16.92
N LEU A 324 -3.23 10.19 -17.64
CA LEU A 324 -3.08 10.57 -19.04
C LEU A 324 -2.67 9.35 -19.87
N ASP A 325 -3.12 9.28 -21.13
CA ASP A 325 -2.65 8.28 -22.06
C ASP A 325 -1.22 8.60 -22.57
N GLU A 326 -0.66 7.73 -23.41
CA GLU A 326 0.67 7.91 -24.01
C GLU A 326 0.84 9.15 -24.89
N ASN A 327 -0.23 9.87 -25.17
CA ASN A 327 -0.23 11.12 -25.95
C ASN A 327 -0.51 12.35 -25.08
N GLY A 328 -0.57 12.19 -23.75
CA GLY A 328 -0.89 13.26 -22.82
C GLY A 328 -2.36 13.63 -22.73
N LYS A 329 -3.27 12.78 -23.23
CA LYS A 329 -4.70 13.01 -23.22
C LYS A 329 -5.33 12.47 -21.93
N ALA A 330 -6.16 13.30 -21.30
CA ALA A 330 -6.84 12.96 -20.04
C ALA A 330 -7.75 11.74 -20.16
N LEU A 331 -7.60 10.80 -19.24
CA LEU A 331 -8.37 9.57 -19.10
C LEU A 331 -9.64 9.79 -18.27
N MET A 332 -10.49 8.76 -18.23
CA MET A 332 -11.80 8.80 -17.55
C MET A 332 -11.70 8.96 -16.02
N GLY A 333 -10.54 8.74 -15.41
CA GLY A 333 -10.34 8.99 -13.98
C GLY A 333 -10.65 10.43 -13.55
N PHE A 334 -10.47 11.41 -14.43
CA PHE A 334 -10.86 12.81 -14.20
C PHE A 334 -12.36 13.00 -13.99
N ASP A 335 -13.21 12.12 -14.51
CA ASP A 335 -14.66 12.20 -14.29
C ASP A 335 -14.99 12.09 -12.79
N VAL A 336 -14.24 11.28 -12.03
CA VAL A 336 -14.46 11.14 -10.59
C VAL A 336 -14.30 12.48 -9.89
N TYR A 337 -13.25 13.22 -10.22
CA TYR A 337 -13.02 14.56 -9.63
C TYR A 337 -14.14 15.54 -9.96
N ARG A 338 -14.60 15.52 -11.23
CA ARG A 338 -15.62 16.43 -11.71
C ARG A 338 -16.99 16.12 -11.12
N ASP A 339 -17.37 14.85 -11.10
CA ASP A 339 -18.73 14.42 -10.89
C ASP A 339 -19.03 14.01 -9.44
N PHE A 340 -17.99 13.73 -8.61
CA PHE A 340 -18.15 13.29 -7.23
C PHE A 340 -18.65 14.43 -6.32
N SER A 341 -19.70 14.14 -5.57
CA SER A 341 -20.14 14.92 -4.41
C SER A 341 -20.84 14.00 -3.40
N PRO A 342 -21.06 14.45 -2.16
CA PRO A 342 -21.85 13.68 -1.18
C PRO A 342 -23.25 13.28 -1.65
N GLU A 343 -23.84 14.06 -2.56
CA GLU A 343 -25.15 13.81 -3.17
C GLU A 343 -25.06 12.96 -4.45
N ASN A 344 -23.88 12.76 -4.99
CA ASN A 344 -23.63 12.01 -6.22
C ASN A 344 -22.49 11.01 -6.02
N MET A 345 -22.75 9.98 -5.23
CA MET A 345 -21.82 8.90 -4.95
C MET A 345 -21.73 7.95 -6.15
N PRO A 346 -20.53 7.42 -6.49
CA PRO A 346 -20.34 6.50 -7.62
C PRO A 346 -21.12 5.18 -7.50
N TYR A 347 -21.33 4.70 -6.26
CA TYR A 347 -21.96 3.40 -6.00
C TYR A 347 -23.15 3.55 -5.06
N GLU A 348 -24.28 2.97 -5.43
CA GLU A 348 -25.51 2.98 -4.62
C GLU A 348 -25.34 2.13 -3.36
N ASP A 349 -24.78 0.93 -3.49
CA ASP A 349 -24.34 0.06 -2.39
C ASP A 349 -22.87 -0.27 -2.57
N ILE A 350 -22.03 0.49 -1.87
CA ILE A 350 -20.57 0.34 -1.95
C ILE A 350 -20.10 -0.97 -1.32
N ASP A 351 -20.77 -1.43 -0.25
CA ASP A 351 -20.36 -2.64 0.47
C ASP A 351 -20.63 -3.88 -0.41
N GLU A 352 -21.82 -3.99 -0.99
CA GLU A 352 -22.15 -5.05 -1.95
C GLU A 352 -21.20 -5.03 -3.16
N TYR A 353 -20.89 -3.84 -3.69
CA TYR A 353 -19.96 -3.73 -4.81
C TYR A 353 -18.55 -4.18 -4.43
N MET A 354 -18.02 -3.74 -3.29
CA MET A 354 -16.69 -4.16 -2.82
C MET A 354 -16.65 -5.68 -2.60
N GLU A 355 -17.67 -6.26 -1.96
CA GLU A 355 -17.76 -7.72 -1.78
C GLU A 355 -17.72 -8.46 -3.10
N SER A 356 -18.43 -7.94 -4.12
CA SER A 356 -18.45 -8.55 -5.45
C SER A 356 -17.08 -8.58 -6.15
N LEU A 357 -16.22 -7.59 -5.89
CA LEU A 357 -14.87 -7.53 -6.47
C LEU A 357 -13.97 -8.67 -5.96
N TYR A 358 -14.24 -9.17 -4.76
CA TYR A 358 -13.46 -10.21 -4.12
C TYR A 358 -14.24 -11.52 -3.99
N ALA A 359 -15.43 -11.61 -4.59
CA ALA A 359 -16.18 -12.85 -4.68
C ALA A 359 -15.33 -13.91 -5.38
N VAL A 360 -15.17 -15.05 -4.72
CA VAL A 360 -14.39 -16.17 -5.25
C VAL A 360 -15.13 -16.69 -6.48
N ASN A 361 -14.49 -16.67 -7.62
CA ASN A 361 -15.03 -17.31 -8.81
C ASN A 361 -15.18 -18.81 -8.51
N GLU A 362 -16.28 -19.47 -8.89
CA GLU A 362 -16.48 -20.90 -8.64
C GLU A 362 -15.31 -21.76 -9.14
N SER A 363 -14.60 -21.30 -10.20
CA SER A 363 -13.38 -21.93 -10.70
C SER A 363 -12.15 -21.78 -9.79
N GLN A 364 -12.19 -20.89 -8.79
CA GLN A 364 -11.12 -20.67 -7.79
C GLN A 364 -11.47 -21.30 -6.43
N LEU A 365 -12.65 -21.89 -6.28
CA LEU A 365 -12.98 -22.66 -5.10
C LEU A 365 -12.10 -23.91 -5.03
N PRO A 366 -11.69 -24.33 -3.83
CA PRO A 366 -11.00 -25.61 -3.69
C PRO A 366 -11.89 -26.70 -4.28
N PRO A 367 -11.30 -27.69 -4.97
CA PRO A 367 -12.06 -28.75 -5.65
C PRO A 367 -13.02 -29.42 -4.65
N ALA A 368 -14.26 -29.62 -5.10
CA ALA A 368 -15.27 -30.33 -4.30
C ALA A 368 -14.81 -31.79 -4.07
N GLY A 369 -15.04 -32.28 -2.88
CA GLY A 369 -14.69 -33.67 -2.52
C GLY A 369 -14.18 -33.79 -1.09
N THR A 370 -14.01 -35.06 -0.67
CA THR A 370 -13.42 -35.36 0.64
C THR A 370 -11.92 -35.09 0.60
N ASN A 371 -11.43 -34.30 1.53
CA ASN A 371 -10.00 -34.06 1.68
C ASN A 371 -9.31 -35.35 2.15
N LEU A 372 -8.36 -35.82 1.36
CA LEU A 372 -7.57 -37.03 1.69
C LEU A 372 -6.38 -36.73 2.60
N ILE A 373 -6.07 -35.44 2.87
CA ILE A 373 -5.03 -35.04 3.80
C ILE A 373 -5.63 -34.98 5.20
N PRO A 374 -5.31 -35.89 6.12
CA PRO A 374 -5.73 -35.79 7.51
C PRO A 374 -5.15 -34.51 8.13
N ASN A 375 -5.96 -33.78 8.92
CA ASN A 375 -5.58 -32.50 9.52
C ASN A 375 -5.10 -31.44 8.49
N GLY A 376 -5.60 -31.48 7.26
CA GLY A 376 -5.23 -30.49 6.24
C GLY A 376 -5.82 -29.10 6.49
N ASP A 377 -6.78 -28.98 7.42
CA ASP A 377 -7.33 -27.75 7.95
C ASP A 377 -6.56 -27.20 9.17
N PHE A 378 -5.51 -27.92 9.59
CA PHE A 378 -4.64 -27.59 10.72
C PHE A 378 -5.34 -27.44 12.08
N ALA A 379 -6.54 -27.97 12.23
CA ALA A 379 -7.28 -27.92 13.51
C ALA A 379 -6.52 -28.57 14.69
N ASP A 380 -5.64 -29.53 14.41
CA ASP A 380 -4.72 -30.17 15.36
C ASP A 380 -3.26 -29.72 15.15
N GLY A 381 -3.06 -28.45 14.87
CA GLY A 381 -1.74 -27.87 14.62
C GLY A 381 -1.03 -28.53 13.43
N THR A 382 0.27 -28.75 13.56
CA THR A 382 1.07 -29.43 12.53
C THR A 382 1.11 -30.96 12.72
N ASN A 383 0.22 -31.52 13.54
CA ASN A 383 0.21 -32.97 13.81
C ASN A 383 0.07 -33.79 12.53
N GLY A 384 1.01 -34.70 12.33
CA GLY A 384 1.09 -35.56 11.15
C GLY A 384 1.75 -34.92 9.93
N PHE A 385 2.20 -33.69 10.00
CA PHE A 385 3.03 -33.04 9.00
C PHE A 385 4.51 -33.09 9.38
N TRP A 386 5.35 -33.15 8.36
CA TRP A 386 6.79 -32.95 8.50
C TRP A 386 7.14 -31.51 8.20
N LEU A 387 8.06 -30.98 9.00
CA LEU A 387 8.56 -29.62 8.89
C LEU A 387 10.06 -29.68 8.66
N GLU A 388 10.51 -29.29 7.48
CA GLU A 388 11.94 -29.12 7.19
C GLU A 388 12.26 -27.63 7.11
N LYS A 389 13.32 -27.21 7.79
CA LYS A 389 13.78 -25.82 7.80
C LYS A 389 15.31 -25.78 7.81
N ASP A 390 15.86 -24.80 7.12
CA ASP A 390 17.31 -24.61 7.02
C ASP A 390 17.90 -23.78 8.17
N ARG A 391 17.05 -23.25 9.07
CA ARG A 391 17.44 -22.38 10.17
C ARG A 391 16.57 -22.62 11.40
N ASP A 392 17.16 -22.39 12.59
CA ASP A 392 16.45 -22.56 13.87
C ASP A 392 15.61 -21.34 14.27
N ASP A 393 15.92 -20.15 13.73
CA ASP A 393 15.25 -18.89 14.05
C ASP A 393 13.98 -18.61 13.19
N ILE A 394 13.51 -19.62 12.44
CA ILE A 394 12.21 -19.56 11.78
C ILE A 394 11.12 -19.72 12.85
N GLU A 395 10.29 -18.71 12.97
CA GLU A 395 9.11 -18.73 13.83
C GLU A 395 7.98 -19.49 13.13
N ILE A 396 7.42 -20.48 13.80
CA ILE A 396 6.29 -21.28 13.31
C ILE A 396 5.24 -21.30 14.42
N ASP A 397 4.04 -20.87 14.10
CA ASP A 397 2.91 -20.84 15.02
C ASP A 397 1.66 -21.42 14.34
N CYS A 398 0.89 -22.20 15.07
CA CYS A 398 -0.42 -22.67 14.64
C CYS A 398 -1.47 -21.95 15.46
N ARG A 399 -2.27 -21.14 14.81
CA ARG A 399 -3.20 -20.25 15.48
C ARG A 399 -4.56 -20.18 14.78
N PRO A 400 -5.63 -19.76 15.47
CA PRO A 400 -6.87 -19.38 14.80
C PRO A 400 -6.61 -18.32 13.73
N CYS A 401 -7.26 -18.47 12.58
CA CYS A 401 -7.13 -17.51 11.50
C CYS A 401 -7.68 -16.14 11.91
N GLU A 402 -6.90 -15.08 11.71
CA GLU A 402 -7.29 -13.70 12.08
C GLU A 402 -8.27 -13.03 11.09
N ASP A 403 -8.71 -13.72 10.04
CA ASP A 403 -9.63 -13.15 9.03
C ASP A 403 -11.03 -12.81 9.57
N ASN A 404 -11.31 -13.07 10.84
CA ASN A 404 -12.55 -12.66 11.53
C ASN A 404 -12.45 -11.26 12.19
N VAL A 405 -11.48 -10.43 11.84
CA VAL A 405 -11.32 -9.06 12.36
C VAL A 405 -12.30 -8.07 11.68
N GLY A 406 -13.47 -8.52 11.26
CA GLY A 406 -14.56 -7.67 10.76
C GLY A 406 -15.86 -7.77 11.57
N SER A 407 -15.92 -8.65 12.57
CA SER A 407 -17.12 -8.81 13.43
C SER A 407 -16.78 -8.44 14.85
N SER A 408 -17.13 -7.23 15.26
CA SER A 408 -17.07 -6.74 16.63
C SER A 408 -18.21 -7.32 17.48
N THR A 409 -18.22 -8.63 17.66
CA THR A 409 -18.97 -9.27 18.75
C THR A 409 -18.12 -10.41 19.29
N ALA A 410 -17.13 -10.02 20.11
CA ALA A 410 -16.46 -10.96 20.98
C ALA A 410 -17.48 -11.47 22.01
N THR A 411 -18.13 -12.57 21.70
CA THR A 411 -18.73 -13.43 22.73
C THR A 411 -17.72 -14.53 23.00
N ASP A 412 -17.30 -14.67 24.26
CA ASP A 412 -16.32 -15.64 24.79
C ASP A 412 -16.80 -17.11 24.67
N THR A 413 -17.26 -17.54 23.52
CA THR A 413 -17.50 -18.96 23.22
C THR A 413 -16.66 -19.34 22.02
N PRO A 414 -15.79 -20.39 22.13
CA PRO A 414 -15.06 -20.90 20.97
C PRO A 414 -16.08 -21.33 19.92
N ASP A 415 -16.09 -20.63 18.79
CA ASP A 415 -16.92 -21.02 17.66
C ASP A 415 -16.37 -22.32 17.09
N VAL A 416 -17.24 -23.32 16.91
CA VAL A 416 -16.90 -24.68 16.44
C VAL A 416 -16.39 -24.67 14.98
N ASN A 417 -16.35 -23.50 14.32
CA ASN A 417 -15.92 -23.28 12.95
C ASN A 417 -14.63 -22.45 12.84
N THR A 418 -13.81 -22.38 13.89
CA THR A 418 -12.55 -21.64 13.85
C THR A 418 -11.61 -22.28 12.82
N VAL A 419 -11.32 -21.55 11.73
CA VAL A 419 -10.31 -21.97 10.75
C VAL A 419 -8.93 -21.73 11.36
N HIS A 420 -8.04 -22.71 11.27
CA HIS A 420 -6.67 -22.60 11.75
C HIS A 420 -5.70 -22.37 10.59
N GLU A 421 -4.61 -21.68 10.90
CA GLU A 421 -3.53 -21.40 9.96
C GLU A 421 -2.18 -21.77 10.55
N ILE A 422 -1.23 -22.17 9.69
CA ILE A 422 0.18 -22.24 10.03
C ILE A 422 0.82 -20.92 9.63
N TYR A 423 1.30 -20.17 10.62
CA TYR A 423 2.06 -18.95 10.40
C TYR A 423 3.55 -19.24 10.42
N VAL A 424 4.28 -18.73 9.44
CA VAL A 424 5.72 -18.88 9.31
C VAL A 424 6.33 -17.51 9.08
N SER A 425 7.34 -17.15 9.85
CA SER A 425 8.09 -15.91 9.62
C SER A 425 9.57 -16.03 9.94
N CYS A 426 10.39 -15.25 9.28
CA CYS A 426 11.81 -15.10 9.57
C CYS A 426 12.31 -13.72 9.12
N ARG A 427 13.27 -13.15 9.86
CA ARG A 427 13.89 -11.85 9.53
C ARG A 427 15.05 -11.95 8.53
N SER A 428 15.43 -13.13 8.15
CA SER A 428 16.51 -13.42 7.19
C SER A 428 16.01 -14.38 6.12
N ASN A 429 16.73 -14.52 5.01
CA ASN A 429 16.41 -15.52 4.00
C ASN A 429 16.32 -16.90 4.61
N PHE A 430 15.32 -17.69 4.23
CA PHE A 430 15.07 -19.01 4.80
C PHE A 430 14.45 -19.95 3.77
N VAL A 431 14.60 -21.25 4.03
CA VAL A 431 13.85 -22.32 3.36
C VAL A 431 13.00 -23.05 4.39
N PHE A 432 11.74 -23.18 4.10
CA PHE A 432 10.78 -23.91 4.92
C PHE A 432 9.94 -24.82 4.02
N ASP A 433 9.78 -26.07 4.42
CA ASP A 433 8.98 -27.06 3.73
C ASP A 433 8.01 -27.72 4.70
N LEU A 434 6.72 -27.63 4.40
CA LEU A 434 5.65 -28.29 5.13
C LEU A 434 5.06 -29.35 4.22
N PHE A 435 5.16 -30.60 4.61
CA PHE A 435 4.68 -31.72 3.78
C PHE A 435 4.10 -32.88 4.58
N ARG A 436 3.33 -33.70 3.87
CA ARG A 436 2.78 -34.95 4.37
C ARG A 436 2.82 -36.03 3.31
N ASP A 437 3.10 -37.27 3.73
CA ASP A 437 3.02 -38.43 2.88
C ASP A 437 1.61 -39.04 2.99
N ILE A 438 0.94 -39.19 1.84
CA ILE A 438 -0.43 -39.69 1.71
C ILE A 438 -0.39 -41.01 0.93
N LYS A 439 -1.13 -41.99 1.40
CA LYS A 439 -1.29 -43.26 0.68
C LYS A 439 -2.42 -43.11 -0.34
N ILE A 440 -2.11 -43.39 -1.60
CA ILE A 440 -3.08 -43.48 -2.68
C ILE A 440 -3.48 -44.95 -2.81
N ASP A 441 -4.68 -45.26 -2.35
CA ASP A 441 -5.23 -46.63 -2.31
C ASP A 441 -6.07 -46.96 -3.56
N LYS A 442 -6.39 -45.95 -4.39
CA LYS A 442 -7.18 -46.09 -5.61
C LYS A 442 -6.52 -45.29 -6.74
N PRO A 443 -6.27 -45.88 -7.92
CA PRO A 443 -5.86 -45.11 -9.08
C PRO A 443 -6.99 -44.15 -9.48
N GLY A 444 -6.63 -42.92 -9.88
CA GLY A 444 -7.61 -41.92 -10.28
C GLY A 444 -6.98 -40.57 -10.52
N LYS A 445 -7.82 -39.58 -10.78
CA LYS A 445 -7.43 -38.22 -11.03
C LYS A 445 -7.54 -37.42 -9.73
N TYR A 446 -6.46 -36.76 -9.35
CA TYR A 446 -6.36 -36.07 -8.07
C TYR A 446 -5.91 -34.60 -8.26
N GLN A 447 -6.38 -33.72 -7.41
CA GLN A 447 -5.99 -32.33 -7.42
C GLN A 447 -5.58 -31.86 -6.03
N LEU A 448 -4.40 -31.23 -5.93
CA LEU A 448 -3.89 -30.60 -4.71
C LEU A 448 -4.20 -29.12 -4.73
N SER A 449 -4.67 -28.59 -3.60
CA SER A 449 -4.88 -27.16 -3.39
C SER A 449 -4.47 -26.71 -1.99
N VAL A 450 -4.21 -25.41 -1.85
CA VAL A 450 -3.88 -24.76 -0.59
C VAL A 450 -4.38 -23.33 -0.60
N ASP A 451 -4.84 -22.83 0.53
CA ASP A 451 -5.05 -21.40 0.73
C ASP A 451 -3.76 -20.82 1.31
N TYR A 452 -3.18 -19.85 0.62
CA TYR A 452 -1.94 -19.20 1.01
C TYR A 452 -2.10 -17.68 1.06
N ARG A 453 -1.50 -17.07 2.08
CA ARG A 453 -1.31 -15.63 2.23
C ARG A 453 0.10 -15.36 2.70
N GLY A 454 0.80 -14.42 2.11
CA GLY A 454 2.19 -14.14 2.52
C GLY A 454 2.76 -12.92 1.83
N THR A 455 3.97 -12.57 2.21
CA THR A 455 4.69 -11.43 1.65
C THR A 455 4.81 -11.55 0.13
N ASN A 456 4.40 -10.50 -0.56
CA ASN A 456 4.45 -10.38 -2.00
C ASN A 456 5.50 -9.34 -2.38
N THR A 457 6.76 -9.75 -2.44
CA THR A 457 7.88 -8.90 -2.84
C THR A 457 8.78 -9.65 -3.82
N THR A 458 9.54 -8.91 -4.61
CA THR A 458 10.52 -9.49 -5.55
C THR A 458 11.48 -10.44 -4.82
N GLY A 459 11.62 -11.65 -5.32
CA GLY A 459 12.51 -12.68 -4.78
C GLY A 459 11.84 -13.67 -3.81
N VAL A 460 10.57 -13.45 -3.43
CA VAL A 460 9.79 -14.47 -2.70
C VAL A 460 9.45 -15.60 -3.65
N LYS A 461 9.73 -16.84 -3.22
CA LYS A 461 9.46 -18.04 -3.98
C LYS A 461 8.69 -19.02 -3.12
N VAL A 462 7.46 -19.31 -3.53
CA VAL A 462 6.57 -20.26 -2.86
C VAL A 462 6.10 -21.27 -3.89
N SER A 463 6.16 -22.56 -3.57
CA SER A 463 5.77 -23.61 -4.49
C SER A 463 4.84 -24.62 -3.81
N LEU A 464 3.70 -24.90 -4.44
CA LEU A 464 2.83 -26.02 -4.11
C LEU A 464 3.32 -27.23 -4.90
N TYR A 465 3.43 -28.41 -4.27
CA TYR A 465 3.96 -29.58 -4.96
C TYR A 465 3.31 -30.91 -4.58
N MET A 466 3.33 -31.82 -5.54
CA MET A 466 3.10 -33.25 -5.35
C MET A 466 4.31 -34.04 -5.84
N LYS A 467 4.76 -35.01 -5.07
CA LYS A 467 5.89 -35.87 -5.40
C LYS A 467 5.54 -37.36 -5.18
N THR A 468 5.59 -38.16 -6.23
CA THR A 468 5.41 -39.58 -6.09
C THR A 468 6.65 -40.23 -5.45
N ILE A 469 6.45 -41.10 -4.46
CA ILE A 469 7.54 -41.81 -3.79
C ILE A 469 7.42 -43.27 -4.20
N SER A 470 8.25 -43.71 -5.13
CA SER A 470 8.28 -45.13 -5.57
C SER A 470 9.70 -45.64 -5.72
N CYS A 471 9.85 -46.98 -5.66
CA CYS A 471 11.13 -47.64 -5.90
C CYS A 471 11.63 -47.51 -7.36
N ASN A 472 10.78 -47.09 -8.28
CA ASN A 472 11.09 -46.96 -9.71
C ASN A 472 11.44 -45.50 -10.14
N GLY A 473 11.50 -44.60 -9.20
CA GLY A 473 11.81 -43.18 -9.44
C GLY A 473 10.83 -42.25 -8.74
N GLU A 474 11.22 -40.98 -8.71
CA GLU A 474 10.42 -39.91 -8.14
C GLU A 474 9.93 -39.00 -9.30
N GLU A 475 8.65 -38.69 -9.33
CA GLU A 475 8.08 -37.73 -10.24
C GLU A 475 7.58 -36.53 -9.42
N LEU A 476 8.06 -35.32 -9.76
CA LEU A 476 7.77 -34.10 -9.05
C LEU A 476 6.90 -33.17 -9.92
N PHE A 477 5.76 -32.82 -9.39
CA PHE A 477 4.84 -31.84 -9.97
C PHE A 477 4.82 -30.58 -9.09
N THR A 478 5.12 -29.44 -9.65
CA THR A 478 5.18 -28.19 -8.91
C THR A 478 4.43 -27.09 -9.62
N LYS A 479 3.92 -26.14 -8.83
CA LYS A 479 3.39 -24.87 -9.30
C LYS A 479 3.90 -23.77 -8.38
N ASP A 480 4.54 -22.76 -8.96
CA ASP A 480 4.90 -21.57 -8.22
C ASP A 480 3.64 -20.80 -7.87
N ILE A 481 3.56 -20.39 -6.61
CA ILE A 481 2.46 -19.60 -6.07
C ILE A 481 2.92 -18.15 -6.03
N PHE A 482 2.06 -17.26 -6.51
CA PHE A 482 2.24 -15.81 -6.34
C PHE A 482 1.49 -15.39 -5.09
N PRO A 483 2.21 -15.08 -3.98
CA PRO A 483 1.56 -14.76 -2.73
C PRO A 483 0.81 -13.43 -2.80
N SER A 484 -0.34 -13.38 -2.13
CA SER A 484 -0.98 -12.13 -1.74
C SER A 484 -0.71 -11.90 -0.26
N ASP A 485 -0.22 -10.72 0.10
CA ASP A 485 -0.05 -10.36 1.50
C ASP A 485 -1.32 -9.74 2.12
N VAL A 486 -2.32 -9.55 1.29
CA VAL A 486 -3.61 -8.93 1.61
C VAL A 486 -4.65 -9.95 2.05
N ARG A 487 -4.80 -11.04 1.29
CA ARG A 487 -5.84 -12.05 1.51
C ARG A 487 -5.32 -13.46 1.23
N TYR A 488 -6.06 -14.45 1.72
CA TYR A 488 -5.85 -15.82 1.28
C TYR A 488 -6.27 -15.98 -0.17
N VAL A 489 -5.42 -16.65 -0.94
CA VAL A 489 -5.71 -17.06 -2.31
C VAL A 489 -5.62 -18.57 -2.38
N THR A 490 -6.63 -19.22 -2.94
CA THR A 490 -6.60 -20.66 -3.20
C THR A 490 -5.76 -20.93 -4.44
N HIS A 491 -4.70 -21.70 -4.26
CA HIS A 491 -3.83 -22.16 -5.33
C HIS A 491 -4.01 -23.68 -5.52
N SER A 492 -4.16 -24.11 -6.77
CA SER A 492 -4.31 -25.52 -7.11
C SER A 492 -3.30 -25.94 -8.17
N LEU A 493 -2.77 -27.15 -8.03
CA LEU A 493 -2.12 -27.84 -9.14
C LEU A 493 -3.19 -28.30 -10.14
N ASP A 494 -2.79 -28.51 -11.40
CA ASP A 494 -3.66 -29.17 -12.35
C ASP A 494 -3.95 -30.59 -11.88
N ALA A 495 -5.17 -31.07 -12.17
CA ALA A 495 -5.57 -32.42 -11.75
C ALA A 495 -4.78 -33.49 -12.51
N MET A 496 -4.31 -34.50 -11.81
CA MET A 496 -3.34 -35.50 -12.30
C MET A 496 -3.76 -36.91 -12.05
N GLU A 497 -3.48 -37.79 -13.01
CA GLU A 497 -3.64 -39.23 -12.87
C GLU A 497 -2.57 -39.78 -11.94
N LEU A 498 -3.00 -40.36 -10.83
CA LEU A 498 -2.12 -41.05 -9.87
C LEU A 498 -2.40 -42.54 -9.83
N GLN A 499 -1.34 -43.30 -9.65
CA GLN A 499 -1.39 -44.74 -9.44
C GLN A 499 -1.32 -45.06 -7.94
N LEU A 500 -1.54 -46.34 -7.59
CA LEU A 500 -1.34 -46.80 -6.21
C LEU A 500 0.08 -46.51 -5.72
N GLY A 501 0.22 -46.00 -4.52
CA GLY A 501 1.54 -45.69 -3.95
C GLY A 501 1.51 -44.66 -2.86
N THR A 502 2.69 -44.15 -2.53
CA THR A 502 2.83 -43.01 -1.59
C THR A 502 3.06 -41.72 -2.36
N LEU A 503 2.28 -40.73 -2.04
CA LEU A 503 2.36 -39.37 -2.58
C LEU A 503 2.78 -38.43 -1.47
N ARG A 504 3.87 -37.66 -1.67
CA ARG A 504 4.20 -36.54 -0.82
C ARG A 504 3.50 -35.28 -1.39
N VAL A 505 2.78 -34.61 -0.54
CA VAL A 505 2.11 -33.31 -0.85
C VAL A 505 2.63 -32.26 0.09
N GLY A 506 2.88 -31.04 -0.41
CA GLY A 506 3.42 -30.01 0.44
C GLY A 506 3.47 -28.61 -0.18
N ILE A 507 3.88 -27.68 0.66
CA ILE A 507 4.16 -26.29 0.27
C ILE A 507 5.57 -25.93 0.75
N ARG A 508 6.36 -25.36 -0.15
CA ARG A 508 7.73 -24.93 0.11
C ARG A 508 7.87 -23.42 -0.05
N LEU A 509 8.44 -22.80 0.96
CA LEU A 509 8.82 -21.39 0.95
C LEU A 509 10.34 -21.31 0.81
N ASP A 510 10.81 -20.59 -0.21
CA ASP A 510 12.22 -20.28 -0.44
C ASP A 510 12.31 -18.79 -0.70
N THR A 511 12.54 -18.00 0.38
CA THR A 511 12.21 -16.58 0.35
C THR A 511 13.24 -15.73 1.10
N PRO A 512 13.39 -14.43 0.74
CA PRO A 512 13.97 -13.43 1.61
C PRO A 512 13.13 -13.20 2.89
N PRO A 513 13.55 -12.31 3.82
CA PRO A 513 12.84 -12.05 5.10
C PRO A 513 11.37 -11.71 4.91
N VAL A 514 10.47 -12.58 5.35
CA VAL A 514 9.04 -12.50 5.06
C VAL A 514 8.20 -13.30 6.04
N PHE A 515 6.88 -13.23 5.86
CA PHE A 515 5.94 -14.14 6.51
C PHE A 515 5.12 -14.93 5.48
N GLY A 516 4.66 -16.09 5.89
CA GLY A 516 3.69 -16.90 5.17
C GLY A 516 2.62 -17.45 6.10
N ARG A 517 1.40 -17.57 5.60
CA ARG A 517 0.25 -18.16 6.28
C ARG A 517 -0.37 -19.22 5.39
N ILE A 518 -0.52 -20.41 5.90
CA ILE A 518 -0.95 -21.61 5.18
C ILE A 518 -2.21 -22.14 5.86
N ARG A 519 -3.26 -22.40 5.10
CA ARG A 519 -4.45 -23.08 5.59
C ARG A 519 -5.06 -23.98 4.51
N ASN A 520 -5.95 -24.87 4.90
CA ASN A 520 -6.76 -25.69 3.99
C ASN A 520 -5.93 -26.43 2.91
N LEU A 521 -4.85 -27.14 3.31
CA LEU A 521 -4.13 -28.00 2.38
C LEU A 521 -5.02 -29.22 2.06
N ARG A 522 -5.40 -29.39 0.79
CA ARG A 522 -6.38 -30.39 0.36
C ARG A 522 -5.88 -31.18 -0.84
N LEU A 523 -6.02 -32.50 -0.76
CA LEU A 523 -5.92 -33.43 -1.88
C LEU A 523 -7.28 -34.09 -2.06
N VAL A 524 -7.87 -33.95 -3.23
CA VAL A 524 -9.18 -34.55 -3.53
C VAL A 524 -9.13 -35.35 -4.82
N GLU A 525 -9.92 -36.43 -4.88
CA GLU A 525 -10.20 -37.14 -6.13
C GLU A 525 -11.21 -36.26 -6.93
N VAL A 526 -10.93 -36.03 -8.21
CA VAL A 526 -11.81 -35.27 -9.10
C VAL A 526 -12.41 -36.20 -10.15
N GLU A 527 -13.70 -36.07 -10.39
CA GLU A 527 -14.39 -36.79 -11.45
C GLU A 527 -14.00 -36.21 -12.81
N GLU A 528 -14.05 -37.05 -13.88
CA GLU A 528 -13.73 -36.64 -15.26
C GLU A 528 -14.64 -35.53 -15.79
#